data_d20baad2340e7be70dce81608abce0f2
#
_entry.id   d20baad2340e7be70dce81608abce0f2
#
_cell.length_a   1.000
_cell.length_b   1.000
_cell.length_c   1.000
_cell.angle_alpha   90.00
_cell.angle_beta   90.00
_cell.angle_gamma   90.00
#
_symmetry.space_group_name_H-M   'P 1'
#
loop_
_entity.id
_entity.type
_entity.pdbx_description
1 polymer ?
#
loop_
_entity_poly.entity_id
_entity_poly.type
_entity_poly.pdbx_seq_one_letter_code
_entity_poly.pdbx_strand_id
1 'polypeptide(L)'
;MDNDLRKKALAVYGELPRVIRTRRENGIYTAMGFTSDLDVLLDFQVEKLNELLERYVPDGVLEEMKPAPVIRNERELLETIVSYCIRGAGGEADMEDIELIRSHFSCQNGMGGNAVQAALALAQFGGGSIVHLTDDSFEVREQLDYPCIRVALPDGTLGGSMDLVQKNPQEIHVILQYQKGNVIRLGKQEAVIPDSNRLILNKNTINMILPLDEDYLTWIETNARQVSSDMLSSFNYVLEKDMLRQRLERILLHVECYRRGNPEGVVYYEDGYYRDMEIRKLCIGMLFSEVDILSMNEEELLHTLKLYGEKADLSDILSCVHGVETLIGRFGVKKGVVIHTKDYAMYVGDRRGFDIEKGMFWGNMLATAKALFGNYGSDEEVKQVLELPFSEAGLKYRDIIREHGLENRVVLIPTFYLDKPKYTIGLGDSFTGGMQLCF
;
A
#
# COMPACT_ATOMS: atom_id res chain seq x y z
N MET A 1 19.71 16.47 -19.59
CA MET A 1 18.74 15.35 -19.34
C MET A 1 17.91 15.56 -18.09
N ASP A 2 18.49 15.81 -16.94
CA ASP A 2 17.75 16.07 -15.69
C ASP A 2 16.82 17.30 -15.78
N ASN A 3 17.28 18.39 -16.40
CA ASN A 3 16.48 19.62 -16.58
C ASN A 3 15.24 19.42 -17.47
N ASP A 4 15.30 18.52 -18.43
CA ASP A 4 14.17 18.23 -19.33
C ASP A 4 13.11 17.37 -18.65
N LEU A 5 13.55 16.40 -17.85
CA LEU A 5 12.67 15.57 -17.03
C LEU A 5 11.97 16.41 -15.94
N ARG A 6 12.71 17.33 -15.31
CA ARG A 6 12.15 18.26 -14.32
C ARG A 6 11.10 19.20 -14.93
N LYS A 7 11.37 19.75 -16.12
CA LYS A 7 10.37 20.55 -16.86
C LYS A 7 9.12 19.73 -17.14
N LYS A 8 9.29 18.44 -17.47
CA LYS A 8 8.15 17.54 -17.71
C LYS A 8 7.37 17.28 -16.43
N ALA A 9 8.04 16.99 -15.31
CA ALA A 9 7.40 16.81 -14.02
C ALA A 9 6.58 18.06 -13.60
N LEU A 10 7.16 19.26 -13.75
CA LEU A 10 6.46 20.51 -13.48
C LEU A 10 5.26 20.72 -14.41
N ALA A 11 5.37 20.38 -15.68
CA ALA A 11 4.26 20.49 -16.65
C ALA A 11 3.12 19.53 -16.27
N VAL A 12 3.45 18.28 -15.92
CA VAL A 12 2.48 17.25 -15.45
C VAL A 12 1.78 17.70 -14.17
N TYR A 13 2.54 18.24 -13.20
CA TYR A 13 1.96 18.82 -11.99
C TYR A 13 1.02 20.00 -12.32
N GLY A 14 1.42 20.89 -13.24
CA GLY A 14 0.61 22.01 -13.68
C GLY A 14 -0.71 21.63 -14.36
N GLU A 15 -0.82 20.43 -14.92
CA GLU A 15 -2.07 19.91 -15.50
C GLU A 15 -3.06 19.38 -14.44
N LEU A 16 -2.59 19.04 -13.26
CA LEU A 16 -3.36 18.38 -12.22
C LEU A 16 -4.67 19.11 -11.86
N PRO A 17 -4.69 20.44 -11.62
CA PRO A 17 -5.94 21.14 -11.28
C PRO A 17 -7.03 21.02 -12.36
N ARG A 18 -6.61 20.94 -13.64
CA ARG A 18 -7.52 20.74 -14.76
C ARG A 18 -8.09 19.32 -14.77
N VAL A 19 -7.23 18.31 -14.58
CA VAL A 19 -7.63 16.89 -14.54
C VAL A 19 -8.65 16.68 -13.42
N ILE A 20 -8.34 17.12 -12.21
CA ILE A 20 -9.21 16.98 -11.04
C ILE A 20 -10.55 17.69 -11.26
N ARG A 21 -10.54 18.94 -11.76
CA ARG A 21 -11.77 19.67 -12.07
C ARG A 21 -12.63 18.91 -13.07
N THR A 22 -12.03 18.44 -14.18
CA THR A 22 -12.76 17.70 -15.22
C THR A 22 -13.38 16.42 -14.68
N ARG A 23 -12.64 15.64 -13.87
CA ARG A 23 -13.18 14.42 -13.22
C ARG A 23 -14.37 14.76 -12.31
N ARG A 24 -14.23 15.79 -11.48
CA ARG A 24 -15.29 16.23 -10.56
C ARG A 24 -16.54 16.72 -11.28
N GLU A 25 -16.39 17.54 -12.33
CA GLU A 25 -17.51 18.09 -13.14
C GLU A 25 -18.27 16.97 -13.85
N ASN A 26 -17.59 15.89 -14.24
CA ASN A 26 -18.18 14.72 -14.89
C ASN A 26 -18.61 13.63 -13.91
N GLY A 27 -18.44 13.82 -12.59
CA GLY A 27 -18.78 12.82 -11.58
C GLY A 27 -17.95 11.52 -11.70
N ILE A 28 -16.66 11.63 -12.05
CA ILE A 28 -15.77 10.49 -12.25
C ILE A 28 -15.01 10.18 -10.97
N TYR A 29 -15.10 8.93 -10.56
CA TYR A 29 -14.44 8.37 -9.39
C TYR A 29 -13.44 7.26 -9.76
N THR A 30 -12.60 6.90 -8.79
CA THR A 30 -11.85 5.65 -8.75
C THR A 30 -12.48 4.77 -7.68
N ALA A 31 -12.86 3.53 -8.00
CA ALA A 31 -13.26 2.56 -7.00
C ALA A 31 -12.02 1.95 -6.37
N MET A 32 -11.98 1.78 -5.04
CA MET A 32 -10.80 1.32 -4.28
C MET A 32 -11.20 0.28 -3.23
N GLY A 33 -10.79 -0.95 -3.40
CA GLY A 33 -11.06 -2.11 -2.55
C GLY A 33 -9.80 -2.94 -2.27
N PHE A 34 -9.70 -3.71 -1.14
CA PHE A 34 -10.90 -4.07 -0.36
C PHE A 34 -10.70 -3.92 1.15
N THR A 35 -9.49 -3.75 1.68
CA THR A 35 -9.30 -3.71 3.13
C THR A 35 -9.11 -2.30 3.67
N SER A 36 -9.53 -2.13 4.90
CA SER A 36 -9.21 -0.98 5.75
C SER A 36 -8.86 -1.47 7.15
N ASP A 37 -7.97 -0.78 7.82
CA ASP A 37 -7.58 -1.03 9.19
C ASP A 37 -7.03 0.22 9.85
N LEU A 38 -6.98 0.21 11.19
CA LEU A 38 -6.40 1.27 11.97
C LEU A 38 -4.93 0.97 12.24
N ASP A 39 -4.03 1.71 11.61
CA ASP A 39 -2.63 1.74 11.99
C ASP A 39 -2.45 2.59 13.26
N VAL A 40 -1.82 2.03 14.27
CA VAL A 40 -1.48 2.73 15.51
C VAL A 40 0.04 2.84 15.60
N LEU A 41 0.56 4.04 15.32
CA LEU A 41 1.99 4.30 15.40
C LEU A 41 2.38 4.54 16.85
N LEU A 42 3.28 3.70 17.35
CA LEU A 42 3.79 3.78 18.70
C LEU A 42 4.94 4.80 18.78
N ASP A 43 4.86 5.77 19.68
CA ASP A 43 6.00 6.58 20.07
C ASP A 43 6.91 5.76 20.99
N PHE A 44 7.79 4.97 20.35
CA PHE A 44 8.64 4.03 21.03
C PHE A 44 9.90 4.70 21.59
N GLN A 45 10.00 4.71 22.93
CA GLN A 45 11.16 5.17 23.66
C GLN A 45 11.78 3.98 24.40
N VAL A 46 13.07 3.70 24.16
CA VAL A 46 13.77 2.56 24.80
C VAL A 46 13.85 2.72 26.32
N GLU A 47 13.91 3.95 26.83
CA GLU A 47 13.87 4.27 28.25
C GLU A 47 12.55 3.80 28.87
N LYS A 48 11.44 4.02 28.16
CA LYS A 48 10.11 3.56 28.61
C LYS A 48 10.02 2.05 28.61
N LEU A 49 10.58 1.38 27.59
CA LEU A 49 10.69 -0.09 27.57
C LEU A 49 11.45 -0.58 28.79
N ASN A 50 12.60 0.02 29.12
CA ASN A 50 13.43 -0.37 30.26
C ASN A 50 12.67 -0.23 31.61
N GLU A 51 11.91 0.86 31.80
CA GLU A 51 11.05 1.04 32.99
C GLU A 51 10.00 -0.07 33.10
N LEU A 52 9.37 -0.43 32.00
CA LEU A 52 8.35 -1.46 31.98
C LEU A 52 8.92 -2.86 32.22
N LEU A 53 10.11 -3.15 31.71
CA LEU A 53 10.84 -4.40 31.96
C LEU A 53 11.14 -4.58 33.45
N GLU A 54 11.68 -3.55 34.13
CA GLU A 54 11.91 -3.59 35.57
C GLU A 54 10.62 -3.81 36.38
N ARG A 55 9.50 -3.29 35.89
CA ARG A 55 8.21 -3.40 36.58
C ARG A 55 7.53 -4.76 36.39
N TYR A 56 7.52 -5.27 35.17
CA TYR A 56 6.66 -6.42 34.78
C TYR A 56 7.47 -7.70 34.52
N VAL A 57 8.80 -7.59 34.32
CA VAL A 57 9.69 -8.72 33.98
C VAL A 57 10.99 -8.66 34.79
N PRO A 58 10.96 -8.34 36.11
CA PRO A 58 12.19 -8.09 36.90
C PRO A 58 13.09 -9.34 37.03
N ASP A 59 12.55 -10.54 36.82
CA ASP A 59 13.21 -11.83 36.85
C ASP A 59 13.65 -12.32 35.45
N GLY A 60 13.47 -11.49 34.42
CA GLY A 60 13.76 -11.85 33.04
C GLY A 60 15.26 -11.95 32.72
N VAL A 61 15.55 -12.71 31.66
CA VAL A 61 16.89 -12.77 31.04
C VAL A 61 16.76 -12.31 29.61
N LEU A 62 17.35 -11.17 29.26
CA LEU A 62 17.15 -10.50 27.97
C LEU A 62 17.39 -11.42 26.77
N GLU A 63 18.47 -12.23 26.80
CA GLU A 63 18.85 -13.14 25.71
C GLU A 63 17.92 -14.35 25.58
N GLU A 64 17.17 -14.69 26.63
CA GLU A 64 16.25 -15.85 26.67
C GLU A 64 14.82 -15.47 26.29
N MET A 65 14.50 -14.17 26.17
CA MET A 65 13.17 -13.69 25.82
C MET A 65 12.75 -14.14 24.42
N LYS A 66 11.52 -14.62 24.31
CA LYS A 66 10.94 -15.15 23.08
C LYS A 66 9.62 -14.47 22.77
N PRO A 67 9.26 -14.34 21.47
CA PRO A 67 7.97 -13.80 21.09
C PRO A 67 6.87 -14.77 21.55
N ALA A 68 5.81 -14.23 22.13
CA ALA A 68 4.59 -14.96 22.41
C ALA A 68 3.85 -15.30 21.11
N PRO A 69 3.22 -16.48 20.98
CA PRO A 69 2.35 -16.78 19.84
C PRO A 69 1.17 -15.81 19.72
N VAL A 70 0.60 -15.40 20.85
CA VAL A 70 -0.42 -14.34 20.97
C VAL A 70 -0.15 -13.59 22.28
N ILE A 71 -0.07 -12.29 22.22
CA ILE A 71 0.19 -11.39 23.34
C ILE A 71 -1.09 -11.14 24.12
N ARG A 72 -1.09 -11.47 25.44
CA ARG A 72 -2.26 -11.36 26.34
C ARG A 72 -2.03 -10.51 27.58
N ASN A 73 -0.77 -10.23 27.88
CA ASN A 73 -0.37 -9.48 29.08
C ASN A 73 0.93 -8.72 28.87
N GLU A 74 1.28 -7.87 29.85
CA GLU A 74 2.45 -7.00 29.77
C GLU A 74 3.77 -7.80 29.65
N ARG A 75 3.91 -8.92 30.36
CA ARG A 75 5.12 -9.75 30.27
C ARG A 75 5.30 -10.28 28.84
N GLU A 76 4.27 -10.87 28.26
CA GLU A 76 4.31 -11.41 26.89
C GLU A 76 4.58 -10.30 25.85
N LEU A 77 4.00 -9.10 26.06
CA LEU A 77 4.26 -7.93 25.23
C LEU A 77 5.74 -7.54 25.28
N LEU A 78 6.28 -7.34 26.47
CA LEU A 78 7.64 -6.87 26.65
C LEU A 78 8.69 -7.90 26.21
N GLU A 79 8.49 -9.18 26.51
CA GLU A 79 9.36 -10.26 26.03
C GLU A 79 9.34 -10.36 24.49
N THR A 80 8.17 -10.18 23.87
CA THR A 80 8.05 -10.14 22.41
C THR A 80 8.82 -8.95 21.82
N ILE A 81 8.60 -7.73 22.32
CA ILE A 81 9.29 -6.52 21.84
C ILE A 81 10.82 -6.70 21.98
N VAL A 82 11.30 -7.11 23.15
CA VAL A 82 12.73 -7.31 23.41
C VAL A 82 13.33 -8.35 22.47
N SER A 83 12.64 -9.46 22.28
CA SER A 83 13.10 -10.54 21.39
C SER A 83 13.32 -10.06 19.94
N TYR A 84 12.47 -9.19 19.40
CA TYR A 84 12.65 -8.59 18.07
C TYR A 84 13.76 -7.53 18.07
N CYS A 85 13.78 -6.65 19.07
CA CYS A 85 14.79 -5.61 19.21
C CYS A 85 16.22 -6.14 19.28
N ILE A 86 16.47 -7.15 20.12
CA ILE A 86 17.82 -7.76 20.30
C ILE A 86 18.31 -8.41 19.01
N ARG A 87 17.42 -8.98 18.22
CA ARG A 87 17.77 -9.58 16.93
C ARG A 87 17.92 -8.56 15.80
N GLY A 88 17.47 -7.32 16.00
CA GLY A 88 17.35 -6.32 14.93
C GLY A 88 16.42 -6.74 13.80
N ALA A 89 15.46 -7.63 14.08
CA ALA A 89 14.64 -8.29 13.08
C ALA A 89 13.26 -7.62 12.99
N GLY A 90 12.79 -7.35 11.77
CA GLY A 90 11.39 -7.02 11.52
C GLY A 90 10.49 -8.24 11.69
N GLY A 91 9.21 -8.01 11.96
CA GLY A 91 8.25 -9.09 12.04
C GLY A 91 6.89 -8.67 12.53
N GLU A 92 6.08 -9.68 12.79
CA GLU A 92 4.70 -9.53 13.23
C GLU A 92 4.42 -10.48 14.40
N ALA A 93 3.53 -10.06 15.30
CA ALA A 93 2.99 -10.89 16.38
C ALA A 93 1.51 -10.55 16.60
N ASP A 94 0.72 -11.57 16.97
CA ASP A 94 -0.69 -11.36 17.26
C ASP A 94 -0.91 -10.87 18.69
N MET A 95 -1.93 -10.03 18.90
CA MET A 95 -2.27 -9.42 20.16
C MET A 95 -3.79 -9.46 20.40
N GLU A 96 -4.22 -9.79 21.62
CA GLU A 96 -5.66 -9.83 21.93
C GLU A 96 -6.25 -8.44 22.24
N ASP A 97 -5.48 -7.55 22.91
CA ASP A 97 -5.99 -6.28 23.37
C ASP A 97 -5.02 -5.11 23.16
N ILE A 98 -5.48 -4.09 22.45
CA ILE A 98 -4.73 -2.85 22.18
C ILE A 98 -4.46 -2.03 23.45
N GLU A 99 -5.29 -2.19 24.49
CA GLU A 99 -5.12 -1.45 25.75
C GLU A 99 -3.82 -1.78 26.47
N LEU A 100 -3.23 -2.96 26.22
CA LEU A 100 -1.86 -3.29 26.67
C LEU A 100 -0.82 -2.31 26.14
N ILE A 101 -1.05 -1.73 24.97
CA ILE A 101 -0.16 -0.73 24.37
C ILE A 101 -0.53 0.67 24.85
N ARG A 102 -1.80 1.06 24.70
CA ARG A 102 -2.29 2.42 25.01
C ARG A 102 -2.11 2.83 26.48
N SER A 103 -2.11 1.85 27.40
CA SER A 103 -1.88 2.10 28.82
C SER A 103 -0.42 2.47 29.14
N HIS A 104 0.52 2.15 28.28
CA HIS A 104 1.95 2.30 28.56
C HIS A 104 2.67 3.26 27.61
N PHE A 105 2.19 3.44 26.39
CA PHE A 105 2.85 4.20 25.34
C PHE A 105 1.93 5.26 24.73
N SER A 106 2.50 6.36 24.31
CA SER A 106 1.81 7.32 23.46
C SER A 106 1.66 6.75 22.06
N CYS A 107 0.51 6.95 21.45
CA CYS A 107 0.18 6.42 20.13
C CYS A 107 -0.45 7.50 19.24
N GLN A 108 -0.23 7.39 17.94
CA GLN A 108 -0.91 8.18 16.92
C GLN A 108 -1.67 7.26 15.99
N ASN A 109 -2.93 7.57 15.72
CA ASN A 109 -3.71 6.83 14.75
C ASN A 109 -3.29 7.22 13.33
N GLY A 110 -3.13 6.21 12.50
CA GLY A 110 -2.90 6.28 11.06
C GLY A 110 -3.90 5.40 10.33
N MET A 111 -3.83 5.38 9.03
CA MET A 111 -4.66 4.51 8.20
C MET A 111 -3.82 3.38 7.62
N GLY A 112 -4.29 2.14 7.80
CA GLY A 112 -3.82 0.95 7.10
C GLY A 112 -4.82 0.48 6.05
N GLY A 113 -4.40 -0.49 5.22
CA GLY A 113 -5.16 -0.97 4.07
C GLY A 113 -4.80 -0.24 2.78
N ASN A 114 -4.38 -1.02 1.76
CA ASN A 114 -3.85 -0.48 0.50
C ASN A 114 -4.82 0.48 -0.19
N ALA A 115 -6.09 0.08 -0.29
CA ALA A 115 -7.12 0.85 -0.98
C ALA A 115 -7.40 2.20 -0.32
N VAL A 116 -7.55 2.22 0.99
CA VAL A 116 -7.87 3.46 1.73
C VAL A 116 -6.67 4.39 1.85
N GLN A 117 -5.46 3.85 1.93
CA GLN A 117 -4.24 4.65 1.84
C GLN A 117 -4.09 5.30 0.45
N ALA A 118 -4.38 4.57 -0.63
CA ALA A 118 -4.41 5.11 -1.99
C ALA A 118 -5.48 6.20 -2.14
N ALA A 119 -6.68 6.01 -1.54
CA ALA A 119 -7.74 7.01 -1.53
C ALA A 119 -7.34 8.29 -0.81
N LEU A 120 -6.70 8.19 0.35
CA LEU A 120 -6.18 9.34 1.10
C LEU A 120 -5.10 10.09 0.33
N ALA A 121 -4.19 9.36 -0.34
CA ALA A 121 -3.18 9.98 -1.19
C ALA A 121 -3.84 10.72 -2.37
N LEU A 122 -4.78 10.10 -3.07
CA LEU A 122 -5.53 10.71 -4.16
C LEU A 122 -6.32 11.94 -3.70
N ALA A 123 -6.88 11.90 -2.49
CA ALA A 123 -7.64 13.00 -1.89
C ALA A 123 -6.79 14.27 -1.67
N GLN A 124 -5.46 14.14 -1.49
CA GLN A 124 -4.57 15.32 -1.38
C GLN A 124 -4.55 16.14 -2.66
N PHE A 125 -4.75 15.51 -3.80
CA PHE A 125 -4.94 16.19 -5.08
C PHE A 125 -6.40 16.58 -5.35
N GLY A 126 -7.33 16.20 -4.47
CA GLY A 126 -8.77 16.40 -4.63
C GLY A 126 -9.44 15.43 -5.61
N GLY A 127 -8.78 14.31 -5.91
CA GLY A 127 -9.33 13.25 -6.75
C GLY A 127 -10.42 12.45 -6.03
N GLY A 128 -11.53 12.18 -6.75
CA GLY A 128 -12.68 11.45 -6.22
C GLY A 128 -12.45 9.94 -6.15
N SER A 129 -12.74 9.33 -5.00
CA SER A 129 -12.73 7.90 -4.81
C SER A 129 -14.01 7.38 -4.16
N ILE A 130 -14.33 6.10 -4.41
CA ILE A 130 -15.33 5.33 -3.67
C ILE A 130 -14.56 4.19 -3.01
N VAL A 131 -14.65 4.09 -1.69
CA VAL A 131 -13.88 3.12 -0.92
C VAL A 131 -14.75 2.00 -0.36
N HIS A 132 -14.21 0.79 -0.42
CA HIS A 132 -14.72 -0.36 0.33
C HIS A 132 -14.06 -0.37 1.71
N LEU A 133 -14.83 -0.57 2.78
CA LEU A 133 -14.33 -0.65 4.14
C LEU A 133 -14.63 -2.03 4.74
N THR A 134 -13.59 -2.72 5.20
CA THR A 134 -13.73 -3.89 6.07
C THR A 134 -13.80 -3.46 7.53
N ASP A 135 -12.85 -2.66 7.99
CA ASP A 135 -12.96 -1.92 9.26
C ASP A 135 -13.71 -0.62 8.98
N ASP A 136 -14.94 -0.53 9.48
CA ASP A 136 -15.81 0.64 9.38
C ASP A 136 -16.00 1.33 10.76
N SER A 137 -15.01 1.18 11.68
CA SER A 137 -14.99 1.83 12.98
C SER A 137 -14.96 3.35 12.88
N PHE A 138 -15.30 4.02 13.98
CA PHE A 138 -15.35 5.48 14.02
C PHE A 138 -14.00 6.10 13.63
N GLU A 139 -12.90 5.57 14.17
CA GLU A 139 -11.55 6.10 13.95
C GLU A 139 -11.11 5.96 12.50
N VAL A 140 -11.46 4.86 11.82
CA VAL A 140 -11.20 4.67 10.40
C VAL A 140 -12.03 5.63 9.56
N ARG A 141 -13.33 5.75 9.85
CA ARG A 141 -14.22 6.66 9.13
C ARG A 141 -13.84 8.13 9.31
N GLU A 142 -13.42 8.54 10.51
CA GLU A 142 -12.97 9.91 10.81
C GLU A 142 -11.73 10.28 9.97
N GLN A 143 -10.78 9.35 9.80
CA GLN A 143 -9.60 9.60 8.95
C GLN A 143 -9.93 9.70 7.46
N LEU A 144 -11.03 9.11 7.02
CA LEU A 144 -11.50 9.15 5.64
C LEU A 144 -12.51 10.29 5.37
N ASP A 145 -12.76 11.17 6.35
CA ASP A 145 -13.72 12.27 6.21
C ASP A 145 -13.18 13.40 5.31
N TYR A 146 -13.03 13.08 4.03
CA TYR A 146 -12.67 14.02 2.97
C TYR A 146 -13.83 14.20 1.99
N PRO A 147 -14.11 15.42 1.51
CA PRO A 147 -15.22 15.67 0.59
C PRO A 147 -15.18 14.86 -0.70
N CYS A 148 -13.99 14.41 -1.13
CA CYS A 148 -13.79 13.63 -2.36
C CYS A 148 -13.72 12.12 -2.11
N ILE A 149 -13.67 11.64 -0.85
CA ILE A 149 -13.79 10.21 -0.52
C ILE A 149 -15.24 9.88 -0.23
N ARG A 150 -15.78 8.91 -0.95
CA ARG A 150 -17.18 8.51 -0.87
C ARG A 150 -17.31 7.05 -0.48
N VAL A 151 -18.43 6.70 0.11
CA VAL A 151 -18.84 5.32 0.41
C VAL A 151 -20.22 5.07 -0.18
N ALA A 152 -20.50 3.84 -0.58
CA ALA A 152 -21.84 3.45 -1.00
C ALA A 152 -22.72 3.23 0.22
N LEU A 153 -23.96 3.74 0.16
CA LEU A 153 -24.95 3.61 1.22
C LEU A 153 -26.04 2.60 0.82
N PRO A 154 -26.74 1.99 1.79
CA PRO A 154 -27.77 0.98 1.53
C PRO A 154 -28.95 1.46 0.68
N ASP A 155 -29.17 2.77 0.57
CA ASP A 155 -30.20 3.36 -0.29
C ASP A 155 -29.76 3.54 -1.75
N GLY A 156 -28.53 3.09 -2.09
CA GLY A 156 -27.96 3.19 -3.43
C GLY A 156 -27.35 4.55 -3.76
N THR A 157 -27.19 5.43 -2.78
CA THR A 157 -26.51 6.73 -2.94
C THR A 157 -25.06 6.68 -2.47
N LEU A 158 -24.29 7.75 -2.75
CA LEU A 158 -22.95 7.95 -2.20
C LEU A 158 -23.00 8.92 -1.02
N GLY A 159 -22.50 8.50 0.13
CA GLY A 159 -22.31 9.32 1.33
C GLY A 159 -20.85 9.68 1.58
N GLY A 160 -20.58 10.44 2.65
CA GLY A 160 -19.27 10.55 3.28
C GLY A 160 -18.98 9.33 4.15
N SER A 161 -17.72 9.12 4.55
CA SER A 161 -17.36 8.01 5.44
C SER A 161 -18.15 8.03 6.75
N MET A 162 -18.46 9.21 7.29
CA MET A 162 -19.19 9.39 8.54
C MET A 162 -20.69 9.07 8.43
N ASP A 163 -21.23 8.95 7.22
CA ASP A 163 -22.64 8.55 7.01
C ASP A 163 -22.85 7.03 7.18
N LEU A 164 -21.77 6.24 7.19
CA LEU A 164 -21.87 4.79 7.46
C LEU A 164 -22.21 4.50 8.91
N VAL A 165 -22.99 3.44 9.12
CA VAL A 165 -23.19 2.83 10.42
C VAL A 165 -22.23 1.66 10.56
N GLN A 166 -21.47 1.63 11.64
CA GLN A 166 -20.51 0.55 11.90
C GLN A 166 -21.20 -0.82 11.93
N LYS A 167 -20.70 -1.74 11.11
CA LYS A 167 -21.17 -3.12 11.00
C LYS A 167 -20.14 -4.14 11.48
N ASN A 168 -18.84 -3.79 11.37
CA ASN A 168 -17.72 -4.69 11.55
C ASN A 168 -16.86 -4.31 12.78
N PRO A 169 -16.14 -5.28 13.37
CA PRO A 169 -15.17 -5.00 14.41
C PRO A 169 -13.99 -4.21 13.87
N GLN A 170 -13.33 -3.45 14.75
CA GLN A 170 -12.11 -2.74 14.42
C GLN A 170 -10.95 -3.71 14.19
N GLU A 171 -10.20 -3.49 13.11
CA GLU A 171 -8.93 -4.13 12.77
C GLU A 171 -7.79 -3.20 13.16
N ILE A 172 -6.79 -3.69 13.91
CA ILE A 172 -5.73 -2.82 14.42
C ILE A 172 -4.36 -3.41 14.16
N HIS A 173 -3.48 -2.59 13.59
CA HIS A 173 -2.06 -2.88 13.44
C HIS A 173 -1.25 -1.85 14.23
N VAL A 174 -0.60 -2.27 15.33
CA VAL A 174 0.29 -1.40 16.09
C VAL A 174 1.69 -1.48 15.49
N ILE A 175 2.20 -0.36 15.04
CA ILE A 175 3.50 -0.24 14.39
C ILE A 175 4.50 0.34 15.38
N LEU A 176 5.41 -0.52 15.85
CA LEU A 176 6.51 -0.18 16.71
C LEU A 176 7.81 -0.12 15.89
N GLN A 177 8.44 1.05 15.84
CA GLN A 177 9.73 1.24 15.17
C GLN A 177 10.83 1.40 16.22
N TYR A 178 11.92 0.66 16.07
CA TYR A 178 13.08 0.76 16.96
C TYR A 178 14.36 1.02 16.17
N GLN A 179 15.32 1.63 16.85
CA GLN A 179 16.51 2.17 16.20
C GLN A 179 17.78 1.45 16.66
N LYS A 180 18.68 1.24 15.69
CA LYS A 180 20.05 0.78 15.92
C LYS A 180 20.77 1.63 16.94
N GLY A 181 21.48 0.98 17.85
CA GLY A 181 22.30 1.62 18.87
C GLY A 181 21.56 1.96 20.17
N ASN A 182 20.22 1.88 20.20
CA ASN A 182 19.48 1.97 21.45
C ASN A 182 19.85 0.80 22.38
N VAL A 183 19.86 1.05 23.70
CA VAL A 183 20.29 0.07 24.70
C VAL A 183 19.13 -0.36 25.57
N ILE A 184 18.78 -1.62 25.50
CA ILE A 184 17.79 -2.27 26.37
C ILE A 184 18.48 -2.65 27.67
N ARG A 185 17.86 -2.34 28.83
CA ARG A 185 18.38 -2.61 30.16
C ARG A 185 17.37 -3.33 31.03
N LEU A 186 17.86 -4.32 31.80
CA LEU A 186 17.09 -5.02 32.84
C LEU A 186 18.04 -5.42 33.98
N GLY A 187 17.93 -4.79 35.12
CA GLY A 187 18.87 -4.96 36.22
C GLY A 187 20.30 -4.64 35.82
N LYS A 188 21.17 -5.66 35.80
CA LYS A 188 22.58 -5.54 35.36
C LYS A 188 22.80 -5.95 33.91
N GLN A 189 21.75 -6.39 33.23
CA GLN A 189 21.83 -6.86 31.85
C GLN A 189 21.68 -5.67 30.89
N GLU A 190 22.45 -5.68 29.83
CA GLU A 190 22.33 -4.69 28.73
C GLU A 190 22.39 -5.42 27.38
N ALA A 191 21.57 -4.99 26.45
CA ALA A 191 21.59 -5.43 25.06
C ALA A 191 21.48 -4.24 24.10
N VAL A 192 22.39 -4.15 23.14
CA VAL A 192 22.37 -3.08 22.11
C VAL A 192 21.56 -3.58 20.93
N ILE A 193 20.61 -2.76 20.45
CA ILE A 193 19.84 -3.03 19.25
C ILE A 193 20.79 -2.98 18.04
N PRO A 194 20.99 -4.11 17.29
CA PRO A 194 22.02 -4.18 16.26
C PRO A 194 21.62 -3.47 14.97
N ASP A 195 20.31 -3.42 14.64
CA ASP A 195 19.81 -2.79 13.42
C ASP A 195 18.44 -2.15 13.67
N SER A 196 18.15 -1.04 12.96
CA SER A 196 16.83 -0.41 12.98
C SER A 196 15.83 -1.26 12.21
N ASN A 197 14.65 -1.47 12.78
CA ASN A 197 13.58 -2.24 12.15
C ASN A 197 12.21 -1.88 12.76
N ARG A 198 11.18 -2.62 12.36
CA ARG A 198 9.81 -2.46 12.88
C ARG A 198 9.22 -3.82 13.31
N LEU A 199 8.41 -3.77 14.36
CA LEU A 199 7.54 -4.86 14.79
C LEU A 199 6.09 -4.40 14.61
N ILE A 200 5.25 -5.23 14.01
CA ILE A 200 3.82 -4.99 13.87
C ILE A 200 3.08 -5.94 14.82
N LEU A 201 2.27 -5.38 15.71
CA LEU A 201 1.43 -6.13 16.62
C LEU A 201 -0.01 -6.08 16.12
N ASN A 202 -0.53 -7.21 15.70
CA ASN A 202 -1.81 -7.30 14.98
C ASN A 202 -2.92 -7.74 15.92
N LYS A 203 -4.03 -7.00 15.92
CA LYS A 203 -5.32 -7.50 16.37
C LYS A 203 -6.16 -7.79 15.14
N ASN A 204 -5.92 -8.98 14.57
CA ASN A 204 -6.61 -9.44 13.37
C ASN A 204 -8.07 -9.83 13.70
N THR A 205 -9.02 -9.26 12.98
CA THR A 205 -10.44 -9.48 13.19
C THR A 205 -11.19 -9.74 11.90
N ILE A 206 -11.30 -8.71 11.05
CA ILE A 206 -12.23 -8.70 9.92
C ILE A 206 -11.53 -8.86 8.56
N ASN A 207 -10.27 -8.40 8.43
CA ASN A 207 -9.55 -8.49 7.16
C ASN A 207 -9.28 -9.94 6.75
N MET A 208 -9.11 -10.85 7.72
CA MET A 208 -8.97 -12.29 7.47
C MET A 208 -10.24 -12.92 6.86
N ILE A 209 -11.40 -12.32 7.07
CA ILE A 209 -12.69 -12.77 6.56
C ILE A 209 -13.01 -12.10 5.24
N LEU A 210 -12.57 -10.87 5.05
CA LEU A 210 -12.81 -10.00 3.90
C LEU A 210 -14.30 -10.00 3.51
N PRO A 211 -15.19 -9.49 4.36
CA PRO A 211 -16.59 -9.35 3.99
C PRO A 211 -16.68 -8.36 2.81
N LEU A 212 -17.31 -8.78 1.73
CA LEU A 212 -17.56 -7.91 0.60
C LEU A 212 -18.82 -7.08 0.88
N ASP A 213 -18.70 -5.76 0.78
CA ASP A 213 -19.85 -4.86 0.89
C ASP A 213 -20.62 -4.86 -0.44
N GLU A 214 -21.81 -5.47 -0.45
CA GLU A 214 -22.64 -5.56 -1.65
C GLU A 214 -23.21 -4.19 -2.06
N ASP A 215 -23.35 -3.21 -1.16
CA ASP A 215 -23.75 -1.85 -1.50
C ASP A 215 -22.65 -1.19 -2.37
N TYR A 216 -21.39 -1.37 -1.98
CA TYR A 216 -20.22 -0.90 -2.75
C TYR A 216 -20.16 -1.56 -4.14
N LEU A 217 -20.22 -2.89 -4.22
CA LEU A 217 -20.13 -3.62 -5.48
C LEU A 217 -21.30 -3.25 -6.40
N THR A 218 -22.54 -3.26 -5.88
CA THR A 218 -23.75 -2.94 -6.65
C THR A 218 -23.73 -1.50 -7.18
N TRP A 219 -23.24 -0.54 -6.37
CA TRP A 219 -23.16 0.84 -6.82
C TRP A 219 -22.23 0.97 -8.04
N ILE A 220 -21.04 0.37 -7.99
CA ILE A 220 -20.07 0.39 -9.09
C ILE A 220 -20.62 -0.32 -10.32
N GLU A 221 -21.22 -1.51 -10.16
CA GLU A 221 -21.83 -2.30 -11.24
C GLU A 221 -22.93 -1.50 -11.97
N THR A 222 -23.72 -0.75 -11.21
CA THR A 222 -24.85 0.04 -11.75
C THR A 222 -24.37 1.35 -12.39
N ASN A 223 -23.35 1.98 -11.81
CA ASN A 223 -22.83 3.30 -12.21
C ASN A 223 -21.44 3.21 -12.87
N ALA A 224 -21.12 2.11 -13.52
CA ALA A 224 -19.77 1.79 -14.01
C ALA A 224 -19.14 2.91 -14.85
N ARG A 225 -19.91 3.68 -15.62
CA ARG A 225 -19.42 4.82 -16.42
C ARG A 225 -18.92 6.01 -15.58
N GLN A 226 -19.28 6.07 -14.30
CA GLN A 226 -18.76 7.06 -13.37
C GLN A 226 -17.47 6.59 -12.68
N VAL A 227 -17.03 5.36 -12.96
CA VAL A 227 -15.83 4.77 -12.39
C VAL A 227 -14.79 4.57 -13.49
N SER A 228 -13.73 5.38 -13.49
CA SER A 228 -12.68 5.30 -14.51
C SER A 228 -11.76 4.12 -14.32
N SER A 229 -11.54 3.74 -13.05
CA SER A 229 -10.75 2.56 -12.69
C SER A 229 -11.30 1.89 -11.44
N ASP A 230 -11.29 0.58 -11.45
CA ASP A 230 -11.66 -0.30 -10.34
C ASP A 230 -10.38 -0.94 -9.80
N MET A 231 -9.92 -0.43 -8.64
CA MET A 231 -8.70 -0.88 -8.00
C MET A 231 -9.00 -2.00 -7.00
N LEU A 232 -8.45 -3.16 -7.26
CA LEU A 232 -8.52 -4.35 -6.42
C LEU A 232 -7.22 -4.50 -5.63
N SER A 233 -7.29 -4.91 -4.35
CA SER A 233 -6.10 -5.15 -3.53
C SER A 233 -6.39 -6.02 -2.31
N SER A 234 -5.34 -6.38 -1.56
CA SER A 234 -5.41 -6.90 -0.17
C SER A 234 -6.00 -8.30 -0.01
N PHE A 235 -6.04 -9.14 -1.03
CA PHE A 235 -6.50 -10.53 -0.92
C PHE A 235 -5.54 -11.44 -0.13
N ASN A 236 -4.33 -10.99 0.14
CA ASN A 236 -3.30 -11.66 0.92
C ASN A 236 -3.66 -11.84 2.40
N TYR A 237 -4.64 -11.10 2.93
CA TYR A 237 -5.13 -11.24 4.31
C TYR A 237 -5.96 -12.50 4.54
N VAL A 238 -6.65 -13.00 3.52
CA VAL A 238 -7.52 -14.19 3.64
C VAL A 238 -6.68 -15.45 3.49
N LEU A 239 -6.39 -16.13 4.59
CA LEU A 239 -5.55 -17.33 4.60
C LEU A 239 -6.33 -18.64 4.43
N GLU A 240 -7.65 -18.61 4.61
CA GLU A 240 -8.51 -19.76 4.36
C GLU A 240 -8.85 -19.83 2.85
N LYS A 241 -8.41 -20.91 2.20
CA LYS A 241 -8.38 -21.06 0.73
C LYS A 241 -9.76 -21.08 0.08
N ASP A 242 -10.70 -21.77 0.70
CA ASP A 242 -12.07 -21.89 0.13
C ASP A 242 -12.85 -20.59 0.32
N MET A 243 -12.64 -19.90 1.46
CA MET A 243 -13.20 -18.57 1.69
C MET A 243 -12.65 -17.57 0.67
N LEU A 244 -11.34 -17.54 0.47
CA LEU A 244 -10.73 -16.65 -0.52
C LEU A 244 -11.26 -16.94 -1.93
N ARG A 245 -11.40 -18.22 -2.31
CA ARG A 245 -11.97 -18.60 -3.60
C ARG A 245 -13.38 -18.03 -3.79
N GLN A 246 -14.25 -18.14 -2.79
CA GLN A 246 -15.61 -17.59 -2.83
C GLN A 246 -15.59 -16.06 -3.00
N ARG A 247 -14.68 -15.36 -2.29
CA ARG A 247 -14.52 -13.91 -2.44
C ARG A 247 -14.07 -13.55 -3.86
N LEU A 248 -13.06 -14.23 -4.37
CA LEU A 248 -12.54 -13.99 -5.72
C LEU A 248 -13.59 -14.30 -6.80
N GLU A 249 -14.38 -15.34 -6.65
CA GLU A 249 -15.49 -15.66 -7.58
C GLU A 249 -16.52 -14.52 -7.64
N ARG A 250 -16.90 -13.93 -6.48
CA ARG A 250 -17.79 -12.74 -6.44
C ARG A 250 -17.13 -11.52 -7.10
N ILE A 251 -15.84 -11.31 -6.85
CA ILE A 251 -15.08 -10.21 -7.46
C ILE A 251 -14.98 -10.38 -8.98
N LEU A 252 -14.77 -11.59 -9.48
CA LEU A 252 -14.75 -11.84 -10.93
C LEU A 252 -16.08 -11.52 -11.60
N LEU A 253 -17.21 -11.85 -10.95
CA LEU A 253 -18.54 -11.45 -11.42
C LEU A 253 -18.69 -9.91 -11.40
N HIS A 254 -18.19 -9.25 -10.37
CA HIS A 254 -18.16 -7.80 -10.28
C HIS A 254 -17.36 -7.17 -11.44
N VAL A 255 -16.16 -7.65 -11.68
CA VAL A 255 -15.29 -7.19 -12.80
C VAL A 255 -15.99 -7.38 -14.15
N GLU A 256 -16.69 -8.49 -14.36
CA GLU A 256 -17.47 -8.71 -15.57
C GLU A 256 -18.60 -7.68 -15.72
N CYS A 257 -19.35 -7.42 -14.65
CA CYS A 257 -20.43 -6.42 -14.66
C CYS A 257 -19.88 -5.00 -14.88
N TYR A 258 -18.81 -4.62 -14.19
CA TYR A 258 -18.13 -3.34 -14.36
C TYR A 258 -17.70 -3.13 -15.83
N ARG A 259 -17.00 -4.11 -16.43
CA ARG A 259 -16.57 -4.02 -17.84
C ARG A 259 -17.72 -3.94 -18.83
N ARG A 260 -18.81 -4.64 -18.56
CA ARG A 260 -20.02 -4.56 -19.40
C ARG A 260 -20.62 -3.17 -19.35
N GLY A 261 -20.63 -2.52 -18.19
CA GLY A 261 -21.13 -1.16 -17.99
C GLY A 261 -20.17 -0.07 -18.48
N ASN A 262 -18.85 -0.29 -18.37
CA ASN A 262 -17.80 0.62 -18.82
C ASN A 262 -16.67 -0.13 -19.56
N PRO A 263 -16.80 -0.34 -20.89
CA PRO A 263 -15.76 -1.02 -21.67
C PRO A 263 -14.40 -0.27 -21.73
N GLU A 264 -14.38 1.03 -21.45
CA GLU A 264 -13.17 1.85 -21.42
C GLU A 264 -12.55 1.91 -20.00
N GLY A 265 -13.27 1.44 -19.00
CA GLY A 265 -12.81 1.40 -17.62
C GLY A 265 -11.64 0.45 -17.42
N VAL A 266 -10.83 0.72 -16.42
CA VAL A 266 -9.62 -0.05 -16.10
C VAL A 266 -9.83 -0.88 -14.85
N VAL A 267 -9.55 -2.17 -14.92
CA VAL A 267 -9.40 -3.02 -13.73
C VAL A 267 -7.92 -3.04 -13.36
N TYR A 268 -7.61 -2.43 -12.22
CA TYR A 268 -6.26 -2.28 -11.70
C TYR A 268 -6.08 -3.18 -10.49
N TYR A 269 -5.05 -4.01 -10.45
CA TYR A 269 -4.75 -4.83 -9.29
C TYR A 269 -3.41 -4.42 -8.68
N GLU A 270 -3.46 -3.96 -7.42
CA GLU A 270 -2.28 -3.76 -6.59
C GLU A 270 -1.98 -5.05 -5.84
N ASP A 271 -0.84 -5.68 -6.17
CA ASP A 271 -0.38 -6.90 -5.50
C ASP A 271 0.11 -6.57 -4.08
N GLY A 272 0.52 -7.56 -3.34
CA GLY A 272 1.02 -7.40 -1.99
C GLY A 272 1.88 -8.57 -1.54
N TYR A 273 2.42 -8.45 -0.34
CA TYR A 273 3.18 -9.52 0.28
C TYR A 273 2.26 -10.66 0.74
N TYR A 274 2.61 -11.88 0.39
CA TYR A 274 1.88 -13.09 0.78
C TYR A 274 2.73 -13.96 1.71
N ARG A 275 2.20 -14.29 2.89
CA ARG A 275 2.81 -15.25 3.80
C ARG A 275 2.66 -16.69 3.30
N ASP A 276 1.54 -17.00 2.65
CA ASP A 276 1.21 -18.32 2.10
C ASP A 276 1.27 -18.31 0.57
N MET A 277 2.19 -19.12 0.02
CA MET A 277 2.38 -19.22 -1.43
C MET A 277 1.26 -19.95 -2.15
N GLU A 278 0.46 -20.78 -1.49
CA GLU A 278 -0.72 -21.41 -2.10
C GLU A 278 -1.87 -20.40 -2.23
N ILE A 279 -2.02 -19.49 -1.25
CA ILE A 279 -2.93 -18.34 -1.35
C ILE A 279 -2.50 -17.43 -2.50
N ARG A 280 -1.19 -17.12 -2.61
CA ARG A 280 -0.66 -16.34 -3.73
C ARG A 280 -0.95 -16.98 -5.09
N LYS A 281 -0.72 -18.29 -5.24
CA LYS A 281 -1.04 -19.03 -6.49
C LYS A 281 -2.52 -18.95 -6.84
N LEU A 282 -3.40 -19.02 -5.84
CA LEU A 282 -4.84 -18.88 -6.06
C LEU A 282 -5.19 -17.48 -6.60
N CYS A 283 -4.67 -16.41 -5.99
CA CYS A 283 -4.88 -15.04 -6.48
C CYS A 283 -4.33 -14.86 -7.91
N ILE A 284 -3.09 -15.28 -8.16
CA ILE A 284 -2.48 -15.20 -9.49
C ILE A 284 -3.34 -15.94 -10.52
N GLY A 285 -3.76 -17.18 -10.22
CA GLY A 285 -4.52 -18.01 -11.14
C GLY A 285 -5.93 -17.51 -11.44
N MET A 286 -6.53 -16.73 -10.52
CA MET A 286 -7.89 -16.21 -10.72
C MET A 286 -7.93 -14.76 -11.21
N LEU A 287 -6.96 -13.92 -10.84
CA LEU A 287 -7.04 -12.47 -11.09
C LEU A 287 -6.16 -11.98 -12.24
N PHE A 288 -4.94 -12.49 -12.42
CA PHE A 288 -3.97 -11.87 -13.33
C PHE A 288 -4.44 -11.79 -14.78
N SER A 289 -5.17 -12.81 -15.28
CA SER A 289 -5.77 -12.78 -16.62
C SER A 289 -6.99 -11.85 -16.72
N GLU A 290 -7.54 -11.45 -15.58
CA GLU A 290 -8.77 -10.66 -15.54
C GLU A 290 -8.52 -9.17 -15.31
N VAL A 291 -7.30 -8.77 -15.00
CA VAL A 291 -6.97 -7.37 -14.79
C VAL A 291 -6.34 -6.73 -16.03
N ASP A 292 -6.57 -5.43 -16.18
CA ASP A 292 -5.95 -4.63 -17.24
C ASP A 292 -4.53 -4.25 -16.87
N ILE A 293 -4.33 -3.80 -15.64
CA ILE A 293 -3.04 -3.40 -15.11
C ILE A 293 -2.79 -4.14 -13.80
N LEU A 294 -1.64 -4.80 -13.74
CA LEU A 294 -1.08 -5.37 -12.53
C LEU A 294 -0.01 -4.41 -12.01
N SER A 295 -0.03 -4.10 -10.73
CA SER A 295 0.97 -3.26 -10.06
C SER A 295 1.60 -4.01 -8.91
N MET A 296 2.91 -3.85 -8.75
CA MET A 296 3.68 -4.51 -7.70
C MET A 296 5.03 -3.80 -7.48
N ASN A 297 5.65 -4.09 -6.34
CA ASN A 297 7.04 -3.68 -6.11
C ASN A 297 8.05 -4.72 -6.65
N GLU A 298 9.35 -4.41 -6.53
CA GLU A 298 10.43 -5.27 -7.01
C GLU A 298 10.52 -6.63 -6.28
N GLU A 299 10.16 -6.67 -5.00
CA GLU A 299 10.20 -7.91 -4.21
C GLU A 299 9.05 -8.84 -4.61
N GLU A 300 7.87 -8.29 -4.83
CA GLU A 300 6.69 -9.02 -5.29
C GLU A 300 6.91 -9.58 -6.70
N LEU A 301 7.57 -8.83 -7.59
CA LEU A 301 8.00 -9.30 -8.90
C LEU A 301 8.90 -10.54 -8.77
N LEU A 302 9.96 -10.45 -7.95
CA LEU A 302 10.90 -11.56 -7.75
C LEU A 302 10.22 -12.79 -7.14
N HIS A 303 9.36 -12.58 -6.14
CA HIS A 303 8.63 -13.67 -5.51
C HIS A 303 7.70 -14.37 -6.51
N THR A 304 7.00 -13.60 -7.35
CA THR A 304 6.13 -14.17 -8.38
C THR A 304 6.92 -14.96 -9.42
N LEU A 305 8.01 -14.39 -9.94
CA LEU A 305 8.87 -15.08 -10.91
C LEU A 305 9.43 -16.38 -10.33
N LYS A 306 9.99 -16.32 -9.12
CA LYS A 306 10.56 -17.49 -8.42
C LYS A 306 9.52 -18.59 -8.21
N LEU A 307 8.28 -18.24 -7.88
CA LEU A 307 7.19 -19.20 -7.67
C LEU A 307 6.91 -20.08 -8.90
N TYR A 308 7.24 -19.57 -10.08
CA TYR A 308 7.05 -20.26 -11.36
C TYR A 308 8.36 -20.65 -12.06
N GLY A 309 9.47 -20.64 -11.32
CA GLY A 309 10.78 -21.10 -11.80
C GLY A 309 11.54 -20.09 -12.68
N GLU A 310 11.06 -18.85 -12.73
CA GLU A 310 11.68 -17.75 -13.46
C GLU A 310 12.57 -16.89 -12.55
N LYS A 311 13.39 -16.02 -13.15
CA LYS A 311 14.31 -15.15 -12.40
C LYS A 311 14.41 -13.78 -13.07
N ALA A 312 14.65 -12.76 -12.26
CA ALA A 312 15.11 -11.45 -12.72
C ALA A 312 16.26 -10.99 -11.81
N ASP A 313 17.16 -10.20 -12.38
CA ASP A 313 18.22 -9.49 -11.66
C ASP A 313 17.78 -8.03 -11.49
N LEU A 314 17.49 -7.61 -10.26
CA LEU A 314 17.04 -6.24 -9.98
C LEU A 314 18.12 -5.18 -10.26
N SER A 315 19.38 -5.57 -10.35
CA SER A 315 20.47 -4.66 -10.73
C SER A 315 20.59 -4.44 -12.25
N ASP A 316 19.89 -5.25 -13.04
CA ASP A 316 19.80 -5.15 -14.50
C ASP A 316 18.35 -4.85 -14.93
N ILE A 317 18.13 -3.61 -15.40
CA ILE A 317 16.80 -3.16 -15.81
C ILE A 317 16.25 -3.96 -17.00
N LEU A 318 17.09 -4.46 -17.90
CA LEU A 318 16.64 -5.29 -19.03
C LEU A 318 16.18 -6.66 -18.54
N SER A 319 16.82 -7.22 -17.53
CA SER A 319 16.36 -8.42 -16.84
C SER A 319 15.00 -8.20 -16.14
N CYS A 320 14.80 -7.05 -15.52
CA CYS A 320 13.49 -6.69 -14.94
C CYS A 320 12.41 -6.59 -16.03
N VAL A 321 12.69 -5.90 -17.14
CA VAL A 321 11.75 -5.80 -18.27
C VAL A 321 11.37 -7.18 -18.79
N HIS A 322 12.36 -8.05 -19.00
CA HIS A 322 12.12 -9.43 -19.45
C HIS A 322 11.29 -10.24 -18.46
N GLY A 323 11.55 -10.09 -17.15
CA GLY A 323 10.75 -10.71 -16.09
C GLY A 323 9.28 -10.28 -16.15
N VAL A 324 9.03 -8.98 -16.33
CA VAL A 324 7.67 -8.43 -16.48
C VAL A 324 6.99 -8.94 -17.76
N GLU A 325 7.71 -8.99 -18.88
CA GLU A 325 7.19 -9.55 -20.15
C GLU A 325 6.82 -11.03 -20.00
N THR A 326 7.63 -11.77 -19.23
CA THR A 326 7.34 -13.17 -18.89
C THR A 326 6.04 -13.29 -18.09
N LEU A 327 5.80 -12.41 -17.10
CA LEU A 327 4.53 -12.38 -16.36
C LEU A 327 3.34 -12.09 -17.28
N ILE A 328 3.44 -11.06 -18.13
CA ILE A 328 2.38 -10.68 -19.06
C ILE A 328 2.03 -11.86 -19.97
N GLY A 329 3.06 -12.47 -20.58
CA GLY A 329 2.87 -13.59 -21.52
C GLY A 329 2.33 -14.85 -20.84
N ARG A 330 2.78 -15.14 -19.62
CA ARG A 330 2.37 -16.35 -18.89
C ARG A 330 0.97 -16.27 -18.31
N PHE A 331 0.60 -15.13 -17.76
CA PHE A 331 -0.66 -14.98 -17.02
C PHE A 331 -1.74 -14.19 -17.78
N GLY A 332 -1.41 -13.63 -18.93
CA GLY A 332 -2.38 -12.96 -19.78
C GLY A 332 -2.90 -11.63 -19.24
N VAL A 333 -2.07 -10.88 -18.50
CA VAL A 333 -2.41 -9.51 -18.05
C VAL A 333 -2.76 -8.67 -19.28
N LYS A 334 -3.93 -8.00 -19.26
CA LYS A 334 -4.56 -7.52 -20.51
C LYS A 334 -3.86 -6.32 -21.14
N LYS A 335 -3.33 -5.38 -20.34
CA LYS A 335 -2.66 -4.17 -20.86
C LYS A 335 -1.20 -4.07 -20.46
N GLY A 336 -0.87 -4.29 -19.18
CA GLY A 336 0.52 -4.23 -18.75
C GLY A 336 0.72 -4.29 -17.25
N VAL A 337 1.99 -4.14 -16.87
CA VAL A 337 2.43 -4.23 -15.47
C VAL A 337 3.17 -2.97 -15.08
N VAL A 338 2.85 -2.44 -13.92
CA VAL A 338 3.57 -1.34 -13.25
C VAL A 338 4.49 -1.94 -12.18
N ILE A 339 5.75 -1.55 -12.20
CA ILE A 339 6.71 -1.82 -11.12
C ILE A 339 7.09 -0.49 -10.47
N HIS A 340 6.86 -0.37 -9.16
CA HIS A 340 7.26 0.81 -8.39
C HIS A 340 8.34 0.46 -7.37
N THR A 341 9.42 1.21 -7.40
CA THR A 341 10.60 0.99 -6.55
C THR A 341 11.05 2.31 -5.91
N LYS A 342 12.04 2.24 -5.03
CA LYS A 342 12.67 3.46 -4.49
C LYS A 342 13.41 4.30 -5.53
N ASP A 343 13.84 3.71 -6.64
CA ASP A 343 14.71 4.36 -7.64
C ASP A 343 13.94 4.74 -8.91
N TYR A 344 12.91 4.00 -9.27
CA TYR A 344 12.13 4.23 -10.49
C TYR A 344 10.71 3.68 -10.38
N ALA A 345 9.83 4.22 -11.22
CA ALA A 345 8.58 3.57 -11.59
C ALA A 345 8.68 3.15 -13.07
N MET A 346 8.25 1.93 -13.38
CA MET A 346 8.30 1.35 -14.73
C MET A 346 6.97 0.73 -15.10
N TYR A 347 6.49 1.02 -16.30
CA TYR A 347 5.38 0.32 -16.92
C TYR A 347 5.87 -0.45 -18.14
N VAL A 348 5.48 -1.70 -18.26
CA VAL A 348 5.72 -2.54 -19.44
C VAL A 348 4.37 -3.00 -19.97
N GLY A 349 4.04 -2.65 -21.22
CA GLY A 349 2.77 -3.06 -21.81
C GLY A 349 2.25 -2.14 -22.91
N ASP A 350 0.94 -2.27 -23.20
CA ASP A 350 0.24 -1.45 -24.18
C ASP A 350 -0.12 -0.08 -23.58
N ARG A 351 0.35 0.98 -24.23
CA ARG A 351 0.17 2.38 -23.78
C ARG A 351 -1.09 3.04 -24.34
N ARG A 352 -1.81 2.39 -25.23
CA ARG A 352 -2.95 2.99 -25.93
C ARG A 352 -4.10 3.28 -24.96
N GLY A 353 -4.60 4.50 -25.05
CA GLY A 353 -5.77 4.96 -24.29
C GLY A 353 -5.46 5.68 -22.99
N PHE A 354 -4.22 5.56 -22.42
CA PHE A 354 -3.88 6.14 -21.12
C PHE A 354 -2.54 6.87 -21.15
N ASP A 355 -2.46 7.98 -20.42
CA ASP A 355 -1.19 8.68 -20.21
C ASP A 355 -0.47 8.14 -18.97
N ILE A 356 -0.06 6.87 -19.08
CA ILE A 356 0.64 6.11 -18.01
C ILE A 356 1.81 6.92 -17.41
N GLU A 357 2.55 7.65 -18.26
CA GLU A 357 3.69 8.43 -17.79
C GLU A 357 3.25 9.54 -16.82
N LYS A 358 2.13 10.22 -17.08
CA LYS A 358 1.58 11.21 -16.14
C LYS A 358 1.13 10.57 -14.84
N GLY A 359 0.43 9.43 -14.91
CA GLY A 359 0.02 8.69 -13.72
C GLY A 359 1.21 8.34 -12.83
N MET A 360 2.29 7.83 -13.43
CA MET A 360 3.51 7.52 -12.68
C MET A 360 4.19 8.76 -12.08
N PHE A 361 4.17 9.91 -12.75
CA PHE A 361 4.66 11.17 -12.15
C PHE A 361 3.83 11.57 -10.94
N TRP A 362 2.49 11.58 -11.03
CA TRP A 362 1.61 11.89 -9.90
C TRP A 362 1.80 10.89 -8.76
N GLY A 363 1.93 9.60 -9.07
CA GLY A 363 2.25 8.56 -8.08
C GLY A 363 3.57 8.83 -7.37
N ASN A 364 4.64 9.10 -8.11
CA ASN A 364 5.95 9.43 -7.52
C ASN A 364 5.91 10.68 -6.63
N MET A 365 5.14 11.71 -7.02
CA MET A 365 4.98 12.93 -6.21
C MET A 365 4.34 12.62 -4.85
N LEU A 366 3.24 11.87 -4.84
CA LEU A 366 2.54 11.52 -3.60
C LEU A 366 3.35 10.55 -2.72
N ALA A 367 3.96 9.53 -3.32
CA ALA A 367 4.81 8.60 -2.57
C ALA A 367 6.01 9.31 -1.93
N THR A 368 6.67 10.22 -2.68
CA THR A 368 7.82 10.96 -2.16
C THR A 368 7.39 11.98 -1.10
N ALA A 369 6.24 12.66 -1.27
CA ALA A 369 5.69 13.56 -0.26
C ALA A 369 5.43 12.81 1.05
N LYS A 370 4.79 11.65 1.00
CA LYS A 370 4.58 10.79 2.17
C LYS A 370 5.91 10.37 2.82
N ALA A 371 6.88 9.96 2.03
CA ALA A 371 8.21 9.57 2.52
C ALA A 371 8.94 10.72 3.22
N LEU A 372 8.81 11.95 2.70
CA LEU A 372 9.51 13.14 3.20
C LEU A 372 8.83 13.74 4.43
N PHE A 373 7.50 13.85 4.43
CA PHE A 373 6.74 14.59 5.46
C PHE A 373 6.09 13.68 6.50
N GLY A 374 5.83 12.42 6.17
CA GLY A 374 5.17 11.45 7.04
C GLY A 374 3.63 11.53 7.02
N ASN A 375 3.08 12.32 6.09
CA ASN A 375 1.67 12.42 5.77
C ASN A 375 1.47 12.31 4.25
N TYR A 376 0.25 12.43 3.76
CA TYR A 376 -0.02 12.28 2.33
C TYR A 376 0.40 13.48 1.46
N GLY A 377 0.90 14.54 2.07
CA GLY A 377 1.42 15.73 1.39
C GLY A 377 0.34 16.75 1.00
N SER A 378 0.50 17.99 1.45
CA SER A 378 -0.26 19.14 0.94
C SER A 378 0.27 19.59 -0.43
N ASP A 379 -0.44 20.50 -1.08
CA ASP A 379 0.01 21.08 -2.36
C ASP A 379 1.39 21.76 -2.24
N GLU A 380 1.67 22.46 -1.13
CA GLU A 380 2.97 23.06 -0.84
C GLU A 380 4.07 22.01 -0.63
N GLU A 381 3.75 20.90 0.00
CA GLU A 381 4.69 19.79 0.24
C GLU A 381 5.02 19.07 -1.07
N VAL A 382 4.03 18.85 -1.93
CA VAL A 382 4.28 18.30 -3.27
C VAL A 382 5.16 19.22 -4.12
N LYS A 383 5.02 20.54 -4.03
CA LYS A 383 5.94 21.49 -4.67
C LYS A 383 7.38 21.34 -4.18
N GLN A 384 7.59 21.09 -2.90
CA GLN A 384 8.94 20.83 -2.37
C GLN A 384 9.53 19.51 -2.92
N VAL A 385 8.69 18.48 -3.13
CA VAL A 385 9.15 17.23 -3.79
C VAL A 385 9.71 17.52 -5.19
N LEU A 386 9.07 18.42 -5.95
CA LEU A 386 9.52 18.79 -7.30
C LEU A 386 10.92 19.44 -7.33
N GLU A 387 11.41 19.95 -6.20
CA GLU A 387 12.78 20.50 -6.09
C GLU A 387 13.84 19.42 -5.80
N LEU A 388 13.45 18.21 -5.39
CA LEU A 388 14.39 17.12 -5.10
C LEU A 388 15.10 16.63 -6.37
N PRO A 389 16.32 16.14 -6.27
CA PRO A 389 17.00 15.49 -7.41
C PRO A 389 16.27 14.18 -7.77
N PHE A 390 16.42 13.72 -9.00
CA PHE A 390 15.98 12.38 -9.37
C PHE A 390 17.02 11.33 -8.94
N SER A 391 16.57 10.07 -8.73
CA SER A 391 17.46 8.95 -8.47
C SER A 391 18.44 8.75 -9.62
N GLU A 392 19.74 8.72 -9.29
CA GLU A 392 20.82 8.47 -10.28
C GLU A 392 20.67 7.08 -10.92
N ALA A 393 20.28 6.06 -10.13
CA ALA A 393 20.02 4.73 -10.65
C ALA A 393 18.84 4.73 -11.62
N GLY A 394 17.75 5.41 -11.26
CA GLY A 394 16.58 5.56 -12.12
C GLY A 394 16.90 6.30 -13.43
N LEU A 395 17.72 7.35 -13.39
CA LEU A 395 18.18 8.07 -14.58
C LEU A 395 18.99 7.14 -15.50
N LYS A 396 19.94 6.39 -14.95
CA LYS A 396 20.74 5.40 -15.68
C LYS A 396 19.86 4.33 -16.33
N TYR A 397 18.88 3.78 -15.62
CA TYR A 397 17.97 2.77 -16.14
C TYR A 397 17.11 3.32 -17.29
N ARG A 398 16.65 4.54 -17.18
CA ARG A 398 15.91 5.22 -18.25
C ARG A 398 16.76 5.37 -19.52
N ASP A 399 18.02 5.70 -19.37
CA ASP A 399 18.93 5.81 -20.53
C ASP A 399 19.17 4.45 -21.18
N ILE A 400 19.35 3.37 -20.41
CA ILE A 400 19.45 2.00 -20.92
C ILE A 400 18.20 1.60 -21.74
N ILE A 401 16.99 1.90 -21.23
CA ILE A 401 15.73 1.64 -21.95
C ILE A 401 15.71 2.37 -23.30
N ARG A 402 16.17 3.62 -23.33
CA ARG A 402 16.26 4.43 -24.56
C ARG A 402 17.28 3.87 -25.55
N GLU A 403 18.49 3.55 -25.09
CA GLU A 403 19.58 3.00 -25.89
C GLU A 403 19.19 1.68 -26.57
N HIS A 404 18.33 0.89 -25.93
CA HIS A 404 17.81 -0.37 -26.47
C HIS A 404 16.53 -0.20 -27.30
N GLY A 405 16.04 1.04 -27.49
CA GLY A 405 14.87 1.31 -28.32
C GLY A 405 13.56 0.73 -27.76
N LEU A 406 13.45 0.57 -26.43
CA LEU A 406 12.31 -0.06 -25.77
C LEU A 406 11.18 0.91 -25.43
N GLU A 407 11.32 2.21 -25.71
CA GLU A 407 10.39 3.28 -25.32
C GLU A 407 8.97 3.11 -25.88
N ASN A 408 8.78 2.27 -26.89
CA ASN A 408 7.45 1.99 -27.45
C ASN A 408 6.57 1.14 -26.51
N ARG A 409 7.17 0.33 -25.66
CA ARG A 409 6.48 -0.63 -24.77
C ARG A 409 6.85 -0.48 -23.29
N VAL A 410 7.94 0.24 -23.00
CA VAL A 410 8.41 0.51 -21.65
C VAL A 410 8.37 2.00 -21.38
N VAL A 411 7.67 2.40 -20.33
CA VAL A 411 7.76 3.75 -19.76
C VAL A 411 8.52 3.63 -18.45
N LEU A 412 9.62 4.31 -18.30
CA LEU A 412 10.37 4.37 -17.05
C LEU A 412 10.61 5.80 -16.64
N ILE A 413 10.22 6.15 -15.42
CA ILE A 413 10.48 7.43 -14.79
C ILE A 413 11.32 7.22 -13.52
N PRO A 414 12.44 7.95 -13.36
CA PRO A 414 13.16 7.99 -12.10
C PRO A 414 12.29 8.57 -11.00
N THR A 415 12.40 8.05 -9.79
CA THR A 415 11.75 8.65 -8.60
C THR A 415 12.53 9.90 -8.15
N PHE A 416 11.88 10.75 -7.37
CA PHE A 416 12.57 11.81 -6.65
C PHE A 416 13.38 11.19 -5.52
N TYR A 417 14.66 11.50 -5.47
CA TYR A 417 15.61 10.89 -4.53
C TYR A 417 15.49 11.50 -3.14
N LEU A 418 15.38 10.65 -2.15
CA LEU A 418 15.36 11.01 -0.73
C LEU A 418 16.33 10.11 0.04
N ASP A 419 17.40 10.71 0.60
CA ASP A 419 18.44 9.97 1.33
C ASP A 419 17.92 9.31 2.62
N LYS A 420 17.08 10.04 3.37
CA LYS A 420 16.53 9.57 4.65
C LYS A 420 15.02 9.81 4.71
N PRO A 421 14.21 8.84 4.27
CA PRO A 421 12.77 8.96 4.40
C PRO A 421 12.38 8.97 5.89
N LYS A 422 11.44 9.83 6.25
CA LYS A 422 10.80 9.81 7.58
C LYS A 422 9.83 8.63 7.71
N TYR A 423 9.21 8.28 6.60
CA TYR A 423 8.20 7.25 6.52
C TYR A 423 8.50 6.28 5.39
N THR A 424 8.21 5.01 5.63
CA THR A 424 8.42 3.93 4.64
C THR A 424 7.19 3.05 4.45
N ILE A 425 6.08 3.38 5.12
CA ILE A 425 4.83 2.60 5.07
C ILE A 425 3.84 3.26 4.13
N GLY A 426 3.15 2.47 3.30
CA GLY A 426 2.12 2.93 2.37
C GLY A 426 2.63 3.85 1.26
N LEU A 427 3.92 3.75 0.92
CA LEU A 427 4.49 4.52 -0.20
C LEU A 427 4.01 3.97 -1.55
N GLY A 428 3.92 2.64 -1.68
CA GLY A 428 3.32 1.97 -2.84
C GLY A 428 1.85 2.37 -3.02
N ASP A 429 1.08 2.36 -1.91
CA ASP A 429 -0.33 2.78 -1.95
C ASP A 429 -0.49 4.24 -2.36
N SER A 430 0.38 5.12 -1.86
CA SER A 430 0.39 6.54 -2.27
C SER A 430 0.74 6.71 -3.73
N PHE A 431 1.70 5.93 -4.24
CA PHE A 431 2.02 5.88 -5.67
C PHE A 431 0.81 5.43 -6.48
N THR A 432 0.17 4.34 -6.06
CA THR A 432 -1.02 3.80 -6.72
C THR A 432 -2.17 4.80 -6.72
N GLY A 433 -2.40 5.54 -5.62
CA GLY A 433 -3.40 6.62 -5.56
C GLY A 433 -3.19 7.68 -6.64
N GLY A 434 -1.96 8.17 -6.81
CA GLY A 434 -1.62 9.15 -7.86
C GLY A 434 -1.73 8.57 -9.28
N MET A 435 -1.35 7.30 -9.43
CA MET A 435 -1.43 6.57 -10.71
C MET A 435 -2.85 6.52 -11.27
N GLN A 436 -3.87 6.44 -10.41
CA GLN A 436 -5.29 6.37 -10.82
C GLN A 436 -5.77 7.60 -11.63
N LEU A 437 -5.05 8.70 -11.59
CA LEU A 437 -5.45 9.93 -12.32
C LEU A 437 -5.23 9.85 -13.83
N CYS A 438 -4.53 8.87 -14.33
CA CYS A 438 -4.30 8.72 -15.77
C CYS A 438 -5.37 7.87 -16.48
N PHE A 439 -6.34 7.31 -15.74
CA PHE A 439 -7.43 6.49 -16.25
C PHE A 439 -8.74 7.25 -16.41
#